data_ef485c971bcd499eba4c150739ca4fa4
#
_entry.id   ef485c971bcd499eba4c150739ca4fa4
#
_cell.length_a   1.000
_cell.length_b   1.000
_cell.length_c   1.000
_cell.angle_alpha   90.00
_cell.angle_beta   90.00
_cell.angle_gamma   90.00
#
_symmetry.space_group_name_H-M   'P 1'
#
loop_
_entity.id
_entity.type
_entity.pdbx_description
1 polymer ?
#
loop_
_entity_poly.entity_id
_entity_poly.type
_entity_poly.pdbx_seq_one_letter_code
_entity_poly.pdbx_strand_id
1 'polypeptide(L)'
;MLEYIDAHPGESGDVEFLSELASISPFHFHRVMSSYLGESVSSYVRRRALERAGLRMLLDGASVTTASALAGYSSSSAFARAFRRQFGSSPRQLAQGLHARRVMCAPCLPHGLEFRNVAAQEVLALRRYGAQHTAAPAAWAALKNCFVTGTPAAPPCWIGIPCDSPELTPVARRRYDACVDVALPADTSLVRKNLAGGDYAVFQFRGSLHALEDAHAALRWHWYPQSGARMRDAPAFHRLNDAAGDGELVAEIFFPIERAVARPRASASAVRPARNDALL
;
A
#
# COMPACT_ATOMS: atom_id res chain seq x y z
N MET A 1 3.02 8.88 14.77
CA MET A 1 4.35 9.19 14.22
C MET A 1 4.69 8.42 12.94
N LEU A 2 4.67 7.10 12.89
CA LEU A 2 4.99 6.35 11.64
C LEU A 2 4.05 6.69 10.49
N GLU A 3 2.78 6.88 10.75
CA GLU A 3 1.82 7.32 9.73
C GLU A 3 2.15 8.70 9.17
N TYR A 4 2.60 9.60 10.03
CA TYR A 4 3.07 10.90 9.58
C TYR A 4 4.27 10.75 8.63
N ILE A 5 5.26 9.94 9.02
CA ILE A 5 6.44 9.65 8.19
C ILE A 5 6.03 8.99 6.85
N ASP A 6 5.12 8.04 6.88
CA ASP A 6 4.65 7.35 5.68
C ASP A 6 3.82 8.27 4.76
N ALA A 7 3.10 9.25 5.32
CA ALA A 7 2.32 10.23 4.56
C ALA A 7 3.16 11.41 4.02
N HIS A 8 4.27 11.76 4.69
CA HIS A 8 5.10 12.93 4.38
C HIS A 8 6.57 12.56 4.12
N PRO A 9 6.88 11.76 3.10
CA PRO A 9 8.23 11.21 2.87
C PRO A 9 9.29 12.26 2.55
N GLY A 10 8.91 13.44 2.07
CA GLY A 10 9.83 14.56 1.77
C GLY A 10 10.23 15.37 3.01
N GLU A 11 9.38 15.40 4.03
CA GLU A 11 9.53 16.21 5.24
C GLU A 11 10.09 15.40 6.42
N SER A 12 10.01 14.09 6.33
CA SER A 12 10.25 13.17 7.45
C SER A 12 11.74 12.88 7.72
N GLY A 13 12.66 13.52 7.03
CA GLY A 13 14.11 13.28 7.20
C GLY A 13 14.70 13.93 8.45
N ASP A 14 14.03 14.91 9.02
CA ASP A 14 14.51 15.70 10.15
C ASP A 14 14.00 15.11 11.48
N VAL A 15 14.94 14.53 12.24
CA VAL A 15 14.67 13.95 13.57
C VAL A 15 14.27 15.06 14.57
N GLU A 16 14.78 16.26 14.43
CA GLU A 16 14.44 17.39 15.30
C GLU A 16 12.99 17.79 15.10
N PHE A 17 12.56 17.98 13.87
CA PHE A 17 11.16 18.24 13.54
C PHE A 17 10.21 17.14 14.02
N LEU A 18 10.56 15.88 13.78
CA LEU A 18 9.73 14.74 14.23
C LEU A 18 9.66 14.62 15.75
N SER A 19 10.71 14.98 16.46
CA SER A 19 10.74 14.96 17.92
C SER A 19 9.90 16.09 18.53
N GLU A 20 9.91 17.26 17.91
CA GLU A 20 9.02 18.40 18.27
C GLU A 20 7.56 18.00 18.08
N LEU A 21 7.22 17.42 16.93
CA LEU A 21 5.87 16.93 16.65
C LEU A 21 5.39 15.86 17.67
N ALA A 22 6.34 15.06 18.17
CA ALA A 22 6.08 14.07 19.23
C ALA A 22 6.09 14.68 20.65
N SER A 23 6.47 15.94 20.82
CA SER A 23 6.61 16.62 22.10
C SER A 23 7.58 15.92 23.07
N ILE A 24 8.68 15.35 22.53
CA ILE A 24 9.74 14.72 23.31
C ILE A 24 11.12 15.14 22.79
N SER A 25 12.18 14.97 23.62
CA SER A 25 13.52 15.36 23.19
C SER A 25 14.01 14.51 22.01
N PRO A 26 14.86 15.04 21.12
CA PRO A 26 15.42 14.31 19.98
C PRO A 26 16.11 13.02 20.36
N PHE A 27 16.84 13.01 21.49
CA PHE A 27 17.51 11.82 22.01
C PHE A 27 16.52 10.73 22.44
N HIS A 28 15.47 11.12 23.16
CA HIS A 28 14.44 10.19 23.62
C HIS A 28 13.64 9.67 22.41
N PHE A 29 13.27 10.54 21.49
CA PHE A 29 12.61 10.18 20.23
C PHE A 29 13.42 9.15 19.44
N HIS A 30 14.71 9.44 19.20
CA HIS A 30 15.58 8.52 18.48
C HIS A 30 15.65 7.15 19.15
N ARG A 31 15.82 7.10 20.48
CA ARG A 31 15.91 5.85 21.24
C ARG A 31 14.62 5.03 21.14
N VAL A 32 13.47 5.66 21.39
CA VAL A 32 12.15 5.00 21.33
C VAL A 32 11.88 4.50 19.92
N MET A 33 12.04 5.36 18.91
CA MET A 33 11.76 5.02 17.54
C MET A 33 12.73 3.94 17.01
N SER A 34 14.02 4.03 17.33
CA SER A 34 14.98 2.99 16.89
C SER A 34 14.70 1.64 17.54
N SER A 35 14.32 1.61 18.82
CA SER A 35 13.90 0.38 19.49
C SER A 35 12.63 -0.23 18.87
N TYR A 36 11.68 0.62 18.48
CA TYR A 36 10.44 0.18 17.85
C TYR A 36 10.64 -0.29 16.41
N LEU A 37 11.47 0.41 15.63
CA LEU A 37 11.72 0.14 14.21
C LEU A 37 12.76 -0.96 13.96
N GLY A 38 13.65 -1.22 14.92
CA GLY A 38 14.85 -2.04 14.73
C GLY A 38 15.89 -1.40 13.80
N GLU A 39 15.73 -0.11 13.48
CA GLU A 39 16.64 0.69 12.67
C GLU A 39 16.51 2.18 13.05
N SER A 40 17.48 3.02 12.65
CA SER A 40 17.34 4.46 12.89
C SER A 40 16.19 5.07 12.09
N VAL A 41 15.60 6.15 12.60
CA VAL A 41 14.51 6.87 11.92
C VAL A 41 14.93 7.31 10.51
N SER A 42 16.14 7.85 10.37
CA SER A 42 16.67 8.29 9.07
C SER A 42 16.84 7.12 8.09
N SER A 43 17.24 5.91 8.58
CA SER A 43 17.30 4.71 7.76
C SER A 43 15.91 4.24 7.31
N TYR A 44 14.95 4.28 8.22
CA TYR A 44 13.55 3.97 7.93
C TYR A 44 12.98 4.89 6.85
N VAL A 45 13.09 6.21 7.03
CA VAL A 45 12.60 7.22 6.07
C VAL A 45 13.23 7.01 4.69
N ARG A 46 14.56 6.84 4.64
CA ARG A 46 15.28 6.60 3.39
C ARG A 46 14.82 5.32 2.70
N ARG A 47 14.66 4.24 3.46
CA ARG A 47 14.17 2.96 2.92
C ARG A 47 12.77 3.12 2.34
N ARG A 48 11.85 3.77 3.05
CA ARG A 48 10.48 4.02 2.57
C ARG A 48 10.46 4.86 1.29
N ALA A 49 11.29 5.90 1.21
CA ALA A 49 11.41 6.71 0.00
C ALA A 49 11.89 5.88 -1.20
N LEU A 50 12.89 5.01 -1.00
CA LEU A 50 13.40 4.11 -2.03
C LEU A 50 12.36 3.06 -2.44
N GLU A 51 11.61 2.47 -1.50
CA GLU A 51 10.53 1.51 -1.76
C GLU A 51 9.44 2.15 -2.62
N ARG A 52 8.98 3.36 -2.25
CA ARG A 52 7.95 4.09 -3.02
C ARG A 52 8.42 4.42 -4.44
N ALA A 53 9.63 4.95 -4.58
CA ALA A 53 10.23 5.24 -5.88
C ALA A 53 10.36 3.97 -6.73
N GLY A 54 10.79 2.86 -6.13
CA GLY A 54 10.85 1.56 -6.78
C GLY A 54 9.47 1.08 -7.26
N LEU A 55 8.44 1.19 -6.44
CA LEU A 55 7.07 0.83 -6.82
C LEU A 55 6.56 1.69 -8.00
N ARG A 56 6.82 3.00 -8.01
CA ARG A 56 6.45 3.87 -9.12
C ARG A 56 7.15 3.47 -10.43
N MET A 57 8.42 3.09 -10.36
CA MET A 57 9.12 2.56 -11.54
C MET A 57 8.50 1.26 -12.05
N LEU A 58 8.14 0.38 -11.14
CA LEU A 58 7.65 -0.96 -11.46
C LEU A 58 6.21 -0.96 -11.98
N LEU A 59 5.36 -0.14 -11.38
CA LEU A 59 3.92 -0.14 -11.65
C LEU A 59 3.52 0.91 -12.69
N ASP A 60 4.07 2.11 -12.59
CA ASP A 60 3.71 3.24 -13.45
C ASP A 60 4.69 3.44 -14.60
N GLY A 61 5.77 2.65 -14.67
CA GLY A 61 6.83 2.83 -15.66
C GLY A 61 7.63 4.12 -15.49
N ALA A 62 7.65 4.69 -14.27
CA ALA A 62 8.37 5.93 -14.01
C ALA A 62 9.86 5.78 -14.36
N SER A 63 10.43 6.81 -14.99
CA SER A 63 11.85 6.84 -15.32
C SER A 63 12.71 6.85 -14.05
N VAL A 64 13.97 6.39 -14.17
CA VAL A 64 14.94 6.48 -13.06
C VAL A 64 15.11 7.92 -12.56
N THR A 65 15.04 8.90 -13.46
CA THR A 65 15.12 10.33 -13.12
C THR A 65 13.92 10.76 -12.28
N THR A 66 12.70 10.39 -12.71
CA THR A 66 11.47 10.67 -11.96
C THR A 66 11.48 10.01 -10.58
N ALA A 67 11.87 8.74 -10.52
CA ALA A 67 11.97 7.99 -9.27
C ALA A 67 13.03 8.57 -8.32
N SER A 68 14.17 9.03 -8.85
CA SER A 68 15.22 9.72 -8.11
C SER A 68 14.70 10.99 -7.44
N ALA A 69 13.97 11.82 -8.19
CA ALA A 69 13.37 13.06 -7.66
C ALA A 69 12.30 12.75 -6.58
N LEU A 70 11.44 11.76 -6.81
CA LEU A 70 10.43 11.32 -5.83
C LEU A 70 11.05 10.81 -4.52
N ALA A 71 12.23 10.20 -4.60
CA ALA A 71 12.97 9.73 -3.42
C ALA A 71 13.85 10.80 -2.77
N GLY A 72 13.81 12.06 -3.25
CA GLY A 72 14.59 13.17 -2.70
C GLY A 72 16.08 13.14 -3.04
N TYR A 73 16.49 12.45 -4.11
CA TYR A 73 17.88 12.41 -4.54
C TYR A 73 18.16 13.46 -5.61
N SER A 74 19.26 14.20 -5.46
CA SER A 74 19.72 15.20 -6.41
C SER A 74 20.22 14.62 -7.74
N SER A 75 20.52 13.31 -7.80
CA SER A 75 20.97 12.68 -9.03
C SER A 75 20.52 11.20 -9.13
N SER A 76 20.25 10.77 -10.34
CA SER A 76 19.91 9.36 -10.65
C SER A 76 21.03 8.38 -10.27
N SER A 77 22.29 8.81 -10.32
CA SER A 77 23.44 8.00 -9.91
C SER A 77 23.46 7.75 -8.40
N ALA A 78 23.19 8.79 -7.58
CA ALA A 78 23.12 8.68 -6.13
C ALA A 78 21.95 7.77 -5.73
N PHE A 79 20.79 7.97 -6.35
CA PHE A 79 19.62 7.10 -6.19
C PHE A 79 19.94 5.65 -6.53
N ALA A 80 20.52 5.37 -7.70
CA ALA A 80 20.83 4.01 -8.13
C ALA A 80 21.81 3.30 -7.18
N ARG A 81 22.82 4.02 -6.64
CA ARG A 81 23.73 3.47 -5.63
C ARG A 81 23.01 3.16 -4.31
N ALA A 82 22.18 4.07 -3.82
CA ALA A 82 21.40 3.88 -2.61
C ALA A 82 20.39 2.72 -2.77
N PHE A 83 19.73 2.65 -3.90
CA PHE A 83 18.79 1.60 -4.25
C PHE A 83 19.46 0.22 -4.27
N ARG A 84 20.61 0.10 -4.96
CA ARG A 84 21.38 -1.16 -4.99
C ARG A 84 21.85 -1.58 -3.59
N ARG A 85 22.31 -0.64 -2.77
CA ARG A 85 22.70 -0.92 -1.39
C ARG A 85 21.53 -1.42 -0.54
N GLN A 86 20.32 -0.88 -0.78
CA GLN A 86 19.12 -1.23 -0.02
C GLN A 86 18.52 -2.57 -0.46
N PHE A 87 18.45 -2.83 -1.78
CA PHE A 87 17.70 -3.96 -2.35
C PHE A 87 18.59 -5.02 -3.04
N GLY A 88 19.90 -4.84 -3.05
CA GLY A 88 20.85 -5.77 -3.67
C GLY A 88 20.87 -5.74 -5.20
N SER A 89 19.97 -5.01 -5.84
CA SER A 89 19.86 -4.89 -7.30
C SER A 89 19.66 -3.43 -7.72
N SER A 90 20.02 -3.12 -8.97
CA SER A 90 19.74 -1.78 -9.51
C SER A 90 18.23 -1.64 -9.82
N PRO A 91 17.70 -0.41 -9.85
CA PRO A 91 16.30 -0.17 -10.22
C PRO A 91 15.90 -0.82 -11.54
N ARG A 92 16.81 -0.77 -12.53
CA ARG A 92 16.60 -1.36 -13.85
C ARG A 92 16.56 -2.90 -13.82
N GLN A 93 17.47 -3.53 -13.07
CA GLN A 93 17.49 -4.99 -12.90
C GLN A 93 16.23 -5.48 -12.17
N LEU A 94 15.77 -4.74 -11.16
CA LEU A 94 14.54 -5.06 -10.46
C LEU A 94 13.34 -5.02 -11.41
N ALA A 95 13.23 -3.96 -12.23
CA ALA A 95 12.15 -3.83 -13.22
C ALA A 95 12.14 -4.99 -14.22
N GLN A 96 13.31 -5.40 -14.73
CA GLN A 96 13.45 -6.54 -15.63
C GLN A 96 13.06 -7.87 -14.97
N GLY A 97 13.51 -8.11 -13.73
CA GLY A 97 13.19 -9.34 -13.00
C GLY A 97 11.70 -9.49 -12.68
N LEU A 98 11.01 -8.40 -12.39
CA LEU A 98 9.58 -8.42 -12.14
C LEU A 98 8.75 -8.57 -13.42
N HIS A 99 9.21 -8.03 -14.54
CA HIS A 99 8.58 -8.29 -15.83
C HIS A 99 8.58 -9.79 -16.14
N ALA A 100 9.69 -10.48 -15.89
CA ALA A 100 9.78 -11.92 -16.05
C ALA A 100 8.81 -12.68 -15.12
N ARG A 101 8.65 -12.25 -13.86
CA ARG A 101 7.70 -12.85 -12.91
C ARG A 101 6.24 -12.65 -13.32
N ARG A 102 5.88 -11.49 -13.89
CA ARG A 102 4.54 -11.24 -14.43
C ARG A 102 4.14 -12.25 -15.51
N VAL A 103 5.10 -12.69 -16.32
CA VAL A 103 4.85 -13.66 -17.41
C VAL A 103 4.67 -15.08 -16.87
N MET A 104 5.28 -15.41 -15.73
CA MET A 104 5.31 -16.79 -15.21
C MET A 104 4.13 -17.17 -14.30
N CYS A 105 3.45 -16.22 -13.69
CA CYS A 105 2.32 -16.49 -12.81
C CYS A 105 1.00 -16.24 -13.54
N ALA A 106 0.26 -17.31 -13.85
CA ALA A 106 -1.15 -17.17 -14.22
C ALA A 106 -1.90 -16.57 -13.02
N PRO A 107 -2.48 -15.36 -13.12
CA PRO A 107 -3.08 -14.71 -11.96
C PRO A 107 -4.41 -15.37 -11.60
N CYS A 108 -4.54 -15.81 -10.38
CA CYS A 108 -5.86 -15.98 -9.77
C CYS A 108 -6.36 -14.58 -9.38
N LEU A 109 -6.89 -13.83 -10.38
CA LEU A 109 -7.46 -12.51 -10.12
C LEU A 109 -8.72 -12.67 -9.29
N PRO A 110 -8.90 -11.88 -8.22
CA PRO A 110 -10.18 -11.80 -7.54
C PRO A 110 -11.25 -11.26 -8.50
N HIS A 111 -12.51 -11.56 -8.23
CA HIS A 111 -13.63 -11.26 -9.12
C HIS A 111 -14.45 -10.05 -8.65
N GLY A 112 -15.45 -9.67 -9.43
CA GLY A 112 -16.46 -8.68 -9.03
C GLY A 112 -15.90 -7.27 -8.85
N LEU A 113 -15.20 -6.73 -9.86
CA LEU A 113 -14.68 -5.36 -9.83
C LEU A 113 -15.79 -4.32 -9.67
N GLU A 114 -15.67 -3.49 -8.66
CA GLU A 114 -16.51 -2.33 -8.39
C GLU A 114 -15.65 -1.11 -8.05
N PHE A 115 -16.06 0.08 -8.45
CA PHE A 115 -15.42 1.33 -8.08
C PHE A 115 -16.21 2.02 -6.97
N ARG A 116 -15.59 2.17 -5.78
CA ARG A 116 -16.23 2.83 -4.64
C ARG A 116 -15.41 4.01 -4.17
N ASN A 117 -16.11 5.09 -3.80
CA ASN A 117 -15.53 6.16 -3.00
C ASN A 117 -15.74 5.81 -1.52
N VAL A 118 -14.66 5.72 -0.77
CA VAL A 118 -14.67 5.35 0.66
C VAL A 118 -14.35 6.58 1.48
N ALA A 119 -15.10 6.82 2.53
CA ALA A 119 -14.80 7.88 3.49
C ALA A 119 -13.53 7.54 4.29
N ALA A 120 -12.75 8.54 4.66
CA ALA A 120 -11.68 8.34 5.62
C ALA A 120 -12.27 7.91 6.97
N GLN A 121 -11.63 6.93 7.60
CA GLN A 121 -12.09 6.45 8.92
C GLN A 121 -10.92 6.18 9.86
N GLU A 122 -11.09 6.47 11.14
CA GLU A 122 -10.14 6.08 12.16
C GLU A 122 -10.38 4.62 12.55
N VAL A 123 -9.30 3.85 12.66
CA VAL A 123 -9.30 2.45 13.08
C VAL A 123 -8.24 2.22 14.16
N LEU A 124 -8.45 1.19 14.96
CA LEU A 124 -7.45 0.73 15.93
C LEU A 124 -6.64 -0.40 15.30
N ALA A 125 -5.34 -0.29 15.32
CA ALA A 125 -4.40 -1.17 14.63
C ALA A 125 -3.45 -1.89 15.59
N LEU A 126 -3.20 -3.16 15.31
CA LEU A 126 -2.17 -3.97 15.93
C LEU A 126 -1.22 -4.48 14.86
N ARG A 127 0.07 -4.12 14.97
CA ARG A 127 1.10 -4.46 13.99
C ARG A 127 1.84 -5.74 14.32
N ARG A 128 2.13 -6.53 13.30
CA ARG A 128 3.08 -7.64 13.33
C ARG A 128 4.03 -7.56 12.14
N TYR A 129 5.19 -8.18 12.29
CA TYR A 129 6.23 -8.24 11.27
C TYR A 129 6.38 -9.67 10.76
N GLY A 130 6.69 -9.83 9.47
CA GLY A 130 6.89 -11.13 8.84
C GLY A 130 6.17 -11.28 7.51
N ALA A 131 6.14 -12.51 6.99
CA ALA A 131 5.32 -12.84 5.84
C ALA A 131 3.82 -12.68 6.20
N GLN A 132 3.00 -12.24 5.24
CA GLN A 132 1.59 -11.98 5.52
C GLN A 132 0.86 -13.20 6.09
N HIS A 133 1.10 -14.39 5.54
CA HIS A 133 0.47 -15.64 5.98
C HIS A 133 0.82 -16.06 7.42
N THR A 134 1.90 -15.53 8.00
CA THR A 134 2.29 -15.75 9.41
C THR A 134 1.99 -14.56 10.30
N ALA A 135 2.24 -13.35 9.81
CA ALA A 135 2.02 -12.10 10.57
C ALA A 135 0.53 -11.79 10.77
N ALA A 136 -0.32 -12.08 9.76
CA ALA A 136 -1.74 -11.80 9.85
C ALA A 136 -2.45 -12.62 10.93
N PRO A 137 -2.34 -13.97 11.00
CA PRO A 137 -2.97 -14.74 12.08
C PRO A 137 -2.52 -14.29 13.47
N ALA A 138 -1.22 -14.02 13.64
CA ALA A 138 -0.68 -13.54 14.92
C ALA A 138 -1.21 -12.14 15.29
N ALA A 139 -1.38 -11.26 14.30
CA ALA A 139 -1.97 -9.94 14.52
C ALA A 139 -3.46 -10.04 14.88
N TRP A 140 -4.23 -10.87 14.15
CA TRP A 140 -5.65 -11.08 14.41
C TRP A 140 -5.91 -11.74 15.76
N ALA A 141 -5.15 -12.76 16.13
CA ALA A 141 -5.27 -13.40 17.45
C ALA A 141 -5.02 -12.40 18.58
N ALA A 142 -3.96 -11.61 18.46
CA ALA A 142 -3.64 -10.58 19.45
C ALA A 142 -4.69 -9.46 19.51
N LEU A 143 -5.21 -9.03 18.35
CA LEU A 143 -6.26 -8.01 18.31
C LEU A 143 -7.56 -8.52 18.93
N LYS A 144 -7.98 -9.77 18.63
CA LYS A 144 -9.17 -10.39 19.23
C LYS A 144 -9.06 -10.47 20.76
N ASN A 145 -7.88 -10.77 21.29
CA ASN A 145 -7.65 -10.83 22.73
C ASN A 145 -7.86 -9.49 23.44
N CYS A 146 -7.75 -8.36 22.74
CA CYS A 146 -8.06 -7.05 23.30
C CYS A 146 -9.57 -6.85 23.55
N PHE A 147 -10.44 -7.69 23.00
CA PHE A 147 -11.89 -7.60 23.12
C PHE A 147 -12.51 -8.54 24.18
N VAL A 148 -11.70 -9.35 24.86
CA VAL A 148 -12.20 -10.35 25.83
C VAL A 148 -12.98 -9.73 26.98
N THR A 149 -12.80 -8.42 27.24
CA THR A 149 -13.46 -7.71 28.37
C THR A 149 -14.69 -6.89 27.98
N GLY A 150 -15.08 -6.86 26.71
CA GLY A 150 -16.27 -6.13 26.27
C GLY A 150 -16.74 -6.53 24.88
N THR A 151 -18.00 -6.91 24.75
CA THR A 151 -18.62 -7.13 23.44
C THR A 151 -18.93 -5.77 22.82
N PRO A 152 -18.43 -5.46 21.60
CA PRO A 152 -18.79 -4.22 20.91
C PRO A 152 -20.31 -4.15 20.69
N ALA A 153 -20.88 -2.95 20.75
CA ALA A 153 -22.31 -2.71 20.53
C ALA A 153 -22.78 -3.06 19.10
N ALA A 154 -21.84 -3.09 18.16
CA ALA A 154 -22.06 -3.53 16.77
C ALA A 154 -20.95 -4.52 16.37
N PRO A 155 -21.21 -5.43 15.41
CA PRO A 155 -20.20 -6.32 14.92
C PRO A 155 -19.03 -5.52 14.33
N PRO A 156 -17.79 -5.79 14.77
CA PRO A 156 -16.62 -5.03 14.33
C PRO A 156 -16.32 -5.30 12.85
N CYS A 157 -15.92 -4.25 12.13
CA CYS A 157 -15.35 -4.41 10.80
C CYS A 157 -13.87 -4.75 10.93
N TRP A 158 -13.48 -5.93 10.47
CA TRP A 158 -12.11 -6.42 10.50
C TRP A 158 -11.37 -6.04 9.24
N ILE A 159 -10.27 -5.28 9.37
CA ILE A 159 -9.51 -4.75 8.24
C ILE A 159 -8.06 -5.19 8.35
N GLY A 160 -7.52 -5.77 7.28
CA GLY A 160 -6.12 -6.12 7.18
C GLY A 160 -5.37 -5.24 6.19
N ILE A 161 -4.22 -4.72 6.60
CA ILE A 161 -3.41 -3.82 5.78
C ILE A 161 -2.00 -4.41 5.61
N PRO A 162 -1.68 -5.01 4.45
CA PRO A 162 -0.31 -5.32 4.09
C PRO A 162 0.43 -4.02 3.75
N CYS A 163 1.26 -3.53 4.69
CA CYS A 163 1.84 -2.19 4.61
C CYS A 163 3.02 -2.06 3.65
N ASP A 164 3.63 -3.17 3.27
CA ASP A 164 4.88 -3.19 2.50
C ASP A 164 4.77 -4.06 1.26
N SER A 165 5.59 -3.74 0.25
CA SER A 165 5.68 -4.54 -0.97
C SER A 165 6.55 -5.77 -0.76
N PRO A 166 6.03 -6.99 -1.00
CA PRO A 166 6.81 -8.21 -0.87
C PRO A 166 8.04 -8.26 -1.78
N GLU A 167 8.01 -7.53 -2.87
CA GLU A 167 9.06 -7.50 -3.88
C GLU A 167 10.25 -6.64 -3.46
N LEU A 168 10.02 -5.64 -2.60
CA LEU A 168 11.01 -4.67 -2.17
C LEU A 168 11.44 -4.84 -0.72
N THR A 169 10.51 -5.25 0.14
CA THR A 169 10.76 -5.31 1.58
C THR A 169 11.14 -6.72 2.02
N PRO A 170 12.30 -6.92 2.66
CA PRO A 170 12.67 -8.21 3.25
C PRO A 170 11.60 -8.72 4.21
N VAL A 171 11.35 -10.03 4.20
CA VAL A 171 10.28 -10.69 4.98
C VAL A 171 10.28 -10.25 6.45
N ALA A 172 11.44 -10.24 7.11
CA ALA A 172 11.56 -9.87 8.52
C ALA A 172 11.14 -8.42 8.84
N ARG A 173 11.03 -7.56 7.83
CA ARG A 173 10.65 -6.14 7.96
C ARG A 173 9.28 -5.82 7.39
N ARG A 174 8.61 -6.77 6.76
CA ARG A 174 7.26 -6.57 6.24
C ARG A 174 6.30 -6.39 7.39
N ARG A 175 5.49 -5.35 7.30
CA ARG A 175 4.49 -4.98 8.31
C ARG A 175 3.12 -5.44 7.84
N TYR A 176 2.37 -5.97 8.76
CA TYR A 176 0.96 -6.24 8.61
C TYR A 176 0.20 -5.63 9.78
N ASP A 177 -0.79 -4.81 9.49
CA ASP A 177 -1.67 -4.20 10.48
C ASP A 177 -3.03 -4.91 10.45
N ALA A 178 -3.38 -5.57 11.55
CA ALA A 178 -4.74 -5.98 11.82
C ALA A 178 -5.48 -4.80 12.45
N CYS A 179 -6.60 -4.39 11.88
CA CYS A 179 -7.32 -3.20 12.29
C CYS A 179 -8.79 -3.50 12.54
N VAL A 180 -9.41 -2.67 13.40
CA VAL A 180 -10.83 -2.74 13.71
C VAL A 180 -11.41 -1.34 13.89
N ASP A 181 -12.66 -1.14 13.50
CA ASP A 181 -13.38 0.14 13.50
C ASP A 181 -14.26 0.37 14.72
N VAL A 182 -13.82 -0.06 15.88
CA VAL A 182 -14.58 0.09 17.12
C VAL A 182 -13.93 1.09 18.08
N ALA A 183 -14.73 1.77 18.87
CA ALA A 183 -14.26 2.56 19.97
C ALA A 183 -13.81 1.62 21.11
N LEU A 184 -12.55 1.69 21.50
CA LEU A 184 -12.03 1.02 22.69
C LEU A 184 -11.66 2.03 23.77
N PRO A 185 -11.60 1.60 25.05
CA PRO A 185 -11.11 2.44 26.14
C PRO A 185 -9.71 3.01 25.83
N ALA A 186 -9.42 4.16 26.41
CA ALA A 186 -8.19 4.93 26.15
C ALA A 186 -6.89 4.19 26.52
N ASP A 187 -6.97 3.15 27.33
CA ASP A 187 -5.81 2.39 27.85
C ASP A 187 -5.62 1.07 27.09
N THR A 188 -5.40 1.16 25.78
CA THR A 188 -5.12 -0.01 24.95
C THR A 188 -3.70 0.06 24.34
N SER A 189 -3.07 -1.10 24.19
CA SER A 189 -1.81 -1.24 23.43
C SER A 189 -1.99 -1.05 21.91
N LEU A 190 -3.19 -0.70 21.46
CA LEU A 190 -3.53 -0.50 20.06
C LEU A 190 -3.18 0.92 19.61
N VAL A 191 -2.77 1.04 18.36
CA VAL A 191 -2.41 2.32 17.76
C VAL A 191 -3.58 2.83 16.91
N ARG A 192 -3.98 4.10 17.14
CA ARG A 192 -4.95 4.77 16.27
C ARG A 192 -4.33 4.99 14.91
N LYS A 193 -5.05 4.63 13.86
CA LYS A 193 -4.63 4.76 12.47
C LYS A 193 -5.76 5.34 11.64
N ASN A 194 -5.41 6.27 10.75
CA ASN A 194 -6.35 6.80 9.78
C ASN A 194 -6.28 5.98 8.49
N LEU A 195 -7.37 5.31 8.14
CA LEU A 195 -7.55 4.67 6.86
C LEU A 195 -7.97 5.74 5.85
N ALA A 196 -7.12 5.97 4.85
CA ALA A 196 -7.32 7.05 3.90
C ALA A 196 -8.61 6.86 3.09
N GLY A 197 -9.46 7.87 3.07
CA GLY A 197 -10.61 7.94 2.18
C GLY A 197 -10.21 8.12 0.71
N GLY A 198 -11.17 8.08 -0.20
CA GLY A 198 -10.99 8.31 -1.64
C GLY A 198 -11.45 7.14 -2.50
N ASP A 199 -11.05 7.15 -3.77
CA ASP A 199 -11.51 6.14 -4.73
C ASP A 199 -10.68 4.85 -4.63
N TYR A 200 -11.40 3.73 -4.66
CA TYR A 200 -10.87 2.38 -4.63
C TYR A 200 -11.50 1.51 -5.72
N ALA A 201 -10.69 0.67 -6.34
CA ALA A 201 -11.16 -0.51 -7.05
C ALA A 201 -11.33 -1.63 -6.03
N VAL A 202 -12.54 -2.15 -5.91
CA VAL A 202 -12.93 -3.14 -4.90
C VAL A 202 -13.19 -4.47 -5.59
N PHE A 203 -12.62 -5.53 -5.06
CA PHE A 203 -12.73 -6.88 -5.59
C PHE A 203 -13.21 -7.83 -4.51
N GLN A 204 -14.05 -8.77 -4.90
CA GLN A 204 -14.49 -9.86 -4.05
C GLN A 204 -13.44 -10.97 -4.04
N PHE A 205 -13.14 -11.48 -2.87
CA PHE A 205 -12.17 -12.56 -2.67
C PHE A 205 -12.78 -13.67 -1.81
N ARG A 206 -12.48 -14.91 -2.20
CA ARG A 206 -12.75 -16.09 -1.40
C ARG A 206 -11.56 -17.05 -1.52
N GLY A 207 -11.03 -17.53 -0.41
CA GLY A 207 -9.91 -18.46 -0.40
C GLY A 207 -9.11 -18.44 0.89
N SER A 208 -7.96 -19.08 0.87
CA SER A 208 -7.06 -19.12 2.03
C SER A 208 -6.32 -17.77 2.23
N LEU A 209 -5.75 -17.57 3.41
CA LEU A 209 -4.91 -16.39 3.70
C LEU A 209 -3.69 -16.30 2.77
N HIS A 210 -3.13 -17.44 2.35
CA HIS A 210 -2.04 -17.46 1.37
C HIS A 210 -2.51 -16.98 0.00
N ALA A 211 -3.66 -17.45 -0.45
CA ALA A 211 -4.28 -17.00 -1.70
C ALA A 211 -4.67 -15.51 -1.65
N LEU A 212 -4.97 -14.95 -0.48
CA LEU A 212 -5.22 -13.51 -0.31
C LEU A 212 -3.95 -12.68 -0.56
N GLU A 213 -2.77 -13.16 -0.12
CA GLU A 213 -1.48 -12.54 -0.43
C GLU A 213 -1.23 -12.55 -1.95
N ASP A 214 -1.48 -13.68 -2.61
CA ASP A 214 -1.37 -13.84 -4.06
C ASP A 214 -2.37 -12.94 -4.81
N ALA A 215 -3.60 -12.80 -4.31
CA ALA A 215 -4.60 -11.91 -4.88
C ALA A 215 -4.17 -10.44 -4.83
N HIS A 216 -3.61 -9.96 -3.72
CA HIS A 216 -3.02 -8.63 -3.63
C HIS A 216 -1.87 -8.43 -4.64
N ALA A 217 -1.02 -9.44 -4.81
CA ALA A 217 0.06 -9.42 -5.81
C ALA A 217 -0.51 -9.41 -7.23
N ALA A 218 -1.52 -10.24 -7.52
CA ALA A 218 -2.17 -10.30 -8.83
C ALA A 218 -2.84 -8.97 -9.21
N LEU A 219 -3.51 -8.31 -8.28
CA LEU A 219 -4.07 -6.97 -8.51
C LEU A 219 -2.98 -5.96 -8.85
N ARG A 220 -1.89 -5.95 -8.12
CA ARG A 220 -0.76 -5.04 -8.33
C ARG A 220 -0.06 -5.28 -9.66
N TRP A 221 0.21 -6.53 -10.02
CA TRP A 221 1.09 -6.86 -11.14
C TRP A 221 0.37 -7.18 -12.44
N HIS A 222 -0.90 -7.62 -12.39
CA HIS A 222 -1.65 -8.00 -13.58
C HIS A 222 -2.80 -7.04 -13.86
N TRP A 223 -3.68 -6.80 -12.88
CA TRP A 223 -4.82 -5.95 -13.11
C TRP A 223 -4.43 -4.47 -13.26
N TYR A 224 -3.68 -3.93 -12.30
CA TYR A 224 -3.38 -2.49 -12.28
C TYR A 224 -2.73 -1.97 -13.58
N PRO A 225 -1.67 -2.59 -14.13
CA PRO A 225 -1.02 -2.09 -15.35
C PRO A 225 -1.91 -2.12 -16.59
N GLN A 226 -2.99 -2.90 -16.57
CA GLN A 226 -3.95 -3.02 -17.69
C GLN A 226 -5.21 -2.18 -17.48
N SER A 227 -5.42 -1.69 -16.26
CA SER A 227 -6.65 -1.00 -15.86
C SER A 227 -6.77 0.43 -16.41
N GLY A 228 -5.66 1.05 -16.82
CA GLY A 228 -5.60 2.46 -17.17
C GLY A 228 -5.78 3.42 -15.98
N ALA A 229 -5.96 2.90 -14.77
CA ALA A 229 -6.05 3.69 -13.56
C ALA A 229 -4.66 4.22 -13.14
N ARG A 230 -4.63 5.26 -12.31
CA ARG A 230 -3.43 5.65 -11.57
C ARG A 230 -3.54 5.17 -10.13
N MET A 231 -2.45 4.64 -9.59
CA MET A 231 -2.42 4.26 -8.18
C MET A 231 -2.29 5.50 -7.31
N ARG A 232 -3.22 5.65 -6.38
CA ARG A 232 -3.16 6.67 -5.33
C ARG A 232 -2.13 6.26 -4.28
N ASP A 233 -1.52 7.24 -3.64
CA ASP A 233 -0.55 7.02 -2.58
C ASP A 233 -1.25 6.72 -1.24
N ALA A 234 -1.80 5.52 -1.18
CA ALA A 234 -2.46 4.95 -0.01
C ALA A 234 -2.22 3.44 0.00
N PRO A 235 -2.24 2.78 1.16
CA PRO A 235 -2.13 1.33 1.21
C PRO A 235 -3.37 0.66 0.62
N ALA A 236 -3.18 -0.43 -0.11
CA ALA A 236 -4.24 -1.39 -0.36
C ALA A 236 -4.59 -2.09 0.96
N PHE A 237 -5.86 -2.43 1.15
CA PHE A 237 -6.32 -3.15 2.34
C PHE A 237 -7.40 -4.16 1.96
N HIS A 238 -7.75 -5.01 2.89
CA HIS A 238 -8.91 -5.90 2.73
C HIS A 238 -9.81 -5.83 3.96
N ARG A 239 -11.11 -5.96 3.74
CA ARG A 239 -12.12 -6.13 4.78
C ARG A 239 -12.51 -7.59 4.84
N LEU A 240 -12.47 -8.18 6.02
CA LEU A 240 -12.95 -9.53 6.25
C LEU A 240 -14.45 -9.48 6.58
N ASN A 241 -15.25 -10.23 5.84
CA ASN A 241 -16.69 -10.34 6.08
C ASN A 241 -16.98 -11.26 7.26
N ASP A 242 -16.02 -12.17 7.59
CA ASP A 242 -16.10 -13.03 8.76
C ASP A 242 -14.72 -13.11 9.42
N ALA A 243 -14.68 -13.03 10.75
CA ALA A 243 -13.43 -13.11 11.48
C ALA A 243 -12.92 -14.56 11.44
N ALA A 244 -12.08 -14.84 10.44
CA ALA A 244 -11.32 -16.08 10.23
C ALA A 244 -11.59 -17.18 11.27
N GLY A 245 -12.62 -17.96 11.06
CA GLY A 245 -12.71 -19.33 11.57
C GLY A 245 -11.87 -20.26 10.70
N ASP A 246 -11.79 -21.53 11.02
CA ASP A 246 -10.98 -22.57 10.32
C ASP A 246 -11.45 -22.89 8.89
N GLY A 247 -11.88 -21.89 8.13
CA GLY A 247 -12.44 -22.02 6.80
C GLY A 247 -11.83 -21.05 5.79
N GLU A 248 -12.43 -21.01 4.62
CA GLU A 248 -12.13 -20.04 3.60
C GLU A 248 -12.46 -18.62 4.09
N LEU A 249 -11.53 -17.69 3.88
CA LEU A 249 -11.76 -16.28 4.10
C LEU A 249 -12.66 -15.73 3.00
N VAL A 250 -13.64 -14.92 3.39
CA VAL A 250 -14.41 -14.08 2.48
C VAL A 250 -14.03 -12.63 2.77
N ALA A 251 -13.52 -11.95 1.76
CA ALA A 251 -13.01 -10.60 1.92
C ALA A 251 -13.33 -9.71 0.71
N GLU A 252 -13.35 -8.41 0.95
CA GLU A 252 -13.26 -7.40 -0.09
C GLU A 252 -11.84 -6.83 -0.11
N ILE A 253 -11.19 -6.80 -1.27
CA ILE A 253 -9.87 -6.19 -1.44
C ILE A 253 -10.06 -4.80 -2.03
N PHE A 254 -9.55 -3.79 -1.35
CA PHE A 254 -9.58 -2.38 -1.75
C PHE A 254 -8.23 -1.97 -2.30
N PHE A 255 -8.18 -1.69 -3.60
CA PHE A 255 -6.98 -1.22 -4.28
C PHE A 255 -7.11 0.28 -4.55
N PRO A 256 -6.24 1.15 -3.96
CA PRO A 256 -6.39 2.60 -4.04
C PRO A 256 -6.07 3.12 -5.45
N ILE A 257 -7.00 3.90 -6.03
CA ILE A 257 -6.86 4.46 -7.37
C ILE A 257 -7.19 5.96 -7.38
N GLU A 258 -6.60 6.66 -8.34
CA GLU A 258 -7.12 7.94 -8.81
C GLU A 258 -8.06 7.62 -9.98
N ARG A 259 -9.33 7.98 -9.88
CA ARG A 259 -10.21 7.89 -11.05
C ARG A 259 -9.63 8.78 -12.12
N ALA A 260 -9.32 8.21 -13.27
CA ALA A 260 -9.08 9.02 -14.46
C ALA A 260 -10.35 9.86 -14.67
N VAL A 261 -10.24 11.18 -14.50
CA VAL A 261 -11.27 12.10 -14.97
C VAL A 261 -11.44 11.76 -16.45
N ALA A 262 -12.58 11.20 -16.82
CA ALA A 262 -12.87 10.86 -18.20
C ALA A 262 -12.69 12.16 -19.00
N ARG A 263 -11.59 12.28 -19.73
CA ARG A 263 -11.48 13.33 -20.74
C ARG A 263 -12.64 13.07 -21.68
N PRO A 264 -13.54 14.04 -21.91
CA PRO A 264 -14.58 13.86 -22.90
C PRO A 264 -13.87 13.44 -24.18
N ARG A 265 -14.22 12.29 -24.73
CA ARG A 265 -13.77 11.87 -26.05
C ARG A 265 -14.05 13.04 -26.97
N ALA A 266 -13.00 13.65 -27.52
CA ALA A 266 -13.15 14.62 -28.58
C ALA A 266 -14.05 13.95 -29.63
N SER A 267 -15.22 14.53 -29.84
CA SER A 267 -16.18 14.07 -30.84
C SER A 267 -15.44 13.90 -32.16
N ALA A 268 -15.43 12.67 -32.66
CA ALA A 268 -14.90 12.39 -33.98
C ALA A 268 -15.56 13.39 -34.94
N SER A 269 -14.71 14.29 -35.44
CA SER A 269 -15.04 15.27 -36.46
C SER A 269 -15.75 14.53 -37.62
N ALA A 270 -16.96 14.95 -37.90
CA ALA A 270 -17.77 14.48 -39.01
C ALA A 270 -16.95 14.50 -40.31
N VAL A 271 -16.75 13.34 -40.86
CA VAL A 271 -16.25 13.19 -42.25
C VAL A 271 -17.26 13.84 -43.15
N ARG A 272 -16.92 14.99 -43.75
CA ARG A 272 -17.68 15.60 -44.84
C ARG A 272 -17.70 14.63 -46.02
N PRO A 273 -18.84 14.32 -46.59
CA PRO A 273 -18.92 13.59 -47.84
C PRO A 273 -18.31 14.44 -48.97
N ALA A 274 -17.44 13.84 -49.74
CA ALA A 274 -16.87 14.44 -50.95
C ALA A 274 -18.00 14.75 -51.94
N ARG A 275 -18.10 16.00 -52.38
CA ARG A 275 -18.91 16.39 -53.53
C ARG A 275 -18.34 15.75 -54.80
N ASN A 276 -19.14 14.94 -55.40
CA ASN A 276 -18.94 14.44 -56.75
C ASN A 276 -19.43 15.53 -57.71
N ASP A 277 -18.52 16.35 -58.22
CA ASP A 277 -18.79 17.15 -59.43
C ASP A 277 -18.37 16.34 -60.63
N ALA A 278 -19.32 15.63 -61.21
CA ALA A 278 -19.16 15.10 -62.57
C ALA A 278 -19.48 16.20 -63.55
N LEU A 279 -18.50 16.52 -64.37
CA LEU A 279 -18.60 17.38 -65.52
C LEU A 279 -19.06 16.58 -66.74
N LEU A 280 -19.95 17.22 -67.49
CA LEU A 280 -20.09 17.05 -68.92
C LEU A 280 -18.77 17.35 -69.67
#